data_a6550a96ce4e513064ffbcda51d5a590
#
_entry.id   a6550a96ce4e513064ffbcda51d5a590
#
_cell.length_a   1.000
_cell.length_b   1.000
_cell.length_c   1.000
_cell.angle_alpha   90.00
_cell.angle_beta   90.00
_cell.angle_gamma   90.00
#
_symmetry.space_group_name_H-M   'P 1'
#
loop_
_entity.id
_entity.type
_entity.pdbx_description
1 polymer ?
#
loop_
_entity_poly.entity_id
_entity_poly.type
_entity_poly.pdbx_seq_one_letter_code
_entity_poly.pdbx_strand_id
1 'polypeptide(L)'
;TPTGWGPCCLLTRIGTPWWIEVDARLTFTRRWLMVASAVLLVVPLSTLAQPKPIRLVVGFPPGGATDAIARAVADKLPSVLNQPIIVDNKPGVGGRLAADSVLAAPADGLTYMVAPNATPTFQMLLFKDQLKWNSLKDFVPVASFASYPLGMGVATTLGVQNAREFVEWVKRNPGKDTLASCTPRKWFCPPVPG
;
A
#
# COMPACT_ATOMS: atom_id res chain seq x y z
N THR A 1 -21.97 77.16 -85.90
CA THR A 1 -23.23 76.72 -85.33
C THR A 1 -23.29 75.23 -85.32
N PRO A 2 -23.95 74.60 -84.38
CA PRO A 2 -23.77 74.59 -82.93
C PRO A 2 -23.81 73.18 -82.37
N THR A 3 -23.52 73.11 -81.11
CA THR A 3 -24.08 72.15 -80.09
C THR A 3 -23.77 70.67 -80.18
N GLY A 4 -23.21 70.19 -79.15
CA GLY A 4 -23.19 68.76 -78.77
C GLY A 4 -22.67 68.54 -77.36
N TRP A 5 -23.58 68.55 -76.41
CA TRP A 5 -23.29 68.17 -75.01
C TRP A 5 -23.09 66.66 -74.94
N GLY A 6 -21.92 66.23 -74.46
CA GLY A 6 -21.67 64.85 -74.06
C GLY A 6 -21.72 64.72 -72.52
N PRO A 7 -22.37 63.73 -71.95
CA PRO A 7 -22.45 63.60 -70.53
C PRO A 7 -21.20 63.06 -69.89
N CYS A 8 -20.69 63.73 -68.86
CA CYS A 8 -19.65 63.27 -67.94
C CYS A 8 -20.21 62.10 -67.10
N CYS A 9 -19.77 60.88 -67.34
CA CYS A 9 -19.91 59.80 -66.40
C CYS A 9 -18.81 59.86 -65.35
N LEU A 10 -19.12 60.49 -64.19
CA LEU A 10 -18.34 60.37 -62.98
C LEU A 10 -18.59 58.99 -62.37
N LEU A 11 -17.68 58.04 -62.61
CA LEU A 11 -17.67 56.83 -61.85
C LEU A 11 -17.06 57.16 -60.48
N THR A 12 -17.90 57.43 -59.50
CA THR A 12 -17.53 57.48 -58.10
C THR A 12 -17.15 56.07 -57.68
N ARG A 13 -15.89 55.85 -57.42
CA ARG A 13 -15.39 54.64 -56.78
C ARG A 13 -15.98 54.60 -55.36
N ILE A 14 -16.98 53.76 -55.16
CA ILE A 14 -17.54 53.53 -53.84
C ILE A 14 -16.48 52.76 -53.07
N GLY A 15 -15.74 53.48 -52.25
CA GLY A 15 -14.82 52.83 -51.29
C GLY A 15 -15.59 51.92 -50.38
N THR A 16 -15.15 50.69 -50.21
CA THR A 16 -15.76 49.76 -49.23
C THR A 16 -15.68 50.41 -47.87
N PRO A 17 -16.80 50.45 -47.14
CA PRO A 17 -16.83 51.12 -45.84
C PRO A 17 -15.88 50.39 -44.89
N TRP A 18 -15.06 51.17 -44.20
CA TRP A 18 -14.00 50.69 -43.27
C TRP A 18 -14.49 49.69 -42.22
N TRP A 19 -15.78 49.73 -41.87
CA TRP A 19 -16.34 48.80 -40.91
C TRP A 19 -16.47 47.34 -41.41
N ILE A 20 -16.48 47.07 -42.72
CA ILE A 20 -16.49 45.73 -43.31
C ILE A 20 -15.13 45.03 -43.12
N GLU A 21 -14.03 45.77 -43.19
CA GLU A 21 -12.68 45.21 -42.96
C GLU A 21 -12.45 44.89 -41.47
N VAL A 22 -13.02 45.64 -40.54
CA VAL A 22 -12.89 45.40 -39.11
C VAL A 22 -13.64 44.11 -38.73
N ASP A 23 -14.83 43.86 -39.24
CA ASP A 23 -15.59 42.65 -38.95
C ASP A 23 -14.95 41.39 -39.51
N ALA A 24 -14.33 41.47 -40.70
CA ALA A 24 -13.62 40.32 -41.27
C ALA A 24 -12.40 39.91 -40.44
N ARG A 25 -11.68 40.86 -39.85
CA ARG A 25 -10.50 40.59 -38.99
C ARG A 25 -10.93 40.05 -37.61
N LEU A 26 -11.99 40.60 -37.06
CA LEU A 26 -12.54 40.16 -35.77
C LEU A 26 -13.14 38.73 -35.83
N THR A 27 -13.78 38.39 -36.92
CA THR A 27 -14.34 37.04 -37.12
C THR A 27 -13.21 35.99 -37.33
N PHE A 28 -12.13 36.37 -38.01
CA PHE A 28 -10.99 35.49 -38.23
C PHE A 28 -10.25 35.19 -36.91
N THR A 29 -9.94 36.18 -36.11
CA THR A 29 -9.30 36.02 -34.80
C THR A 29 -10.17 35.27 -33.82
N ARG A 30 -11.49 35.51 -33.82
CA ARG A 30 -12.43 34.79 -32.97
C ARG A 30 -12.52 33.30 -33.32
N ARG A 31 -12.47 32.93 -34.59
CA ARG A 31 -12.43 31.54 -35.05
C ARG A 31 -11.14 30.84 -34.61
N TRP A 32 -10.00 31.48 -34.68
CA TRP A 32 -8.71 30.93 -34.22
C TRP A 32 -8.65 30.77 -32.71
N LEU A 33 -9.22 31.69 -31.93
CA LEU A 33 -9.33 31.60 -30.49
C LEU A 33 -10.23 30.44 -30.06
N MET A 34 -11.33 30.17 -30.76
CA MET A 34 -12.18 29.02 -30.48
C MET A 34 -11.48 27.69 -30.81
N VAL A 35 -10.73 27.60 -31.89
CA VAL A 35 -9.96 26.42 -32.26
C VAL A 35 -8.82 26.19 -31.27
N ALA A 36 -8.10 27.22 -30.85
CA ALA A 36 -7.06 27.14 -29.84
C ALA A 36 -7.60 26.69 -28.47
N SER A 37 -8.77 27.17 -28.07
CA SER A 37 -9.47 26.75 -26.85
C SER A 37 -9.93 25.29 -26.91
N ALA A 38 -10.39 24.81 -28.05
CA ALA A 38 -10.79 23.42 -28.24
C ALA A 38 -9.58 22.44 -28.20
N VAL A 39 -8.44 22.86 -28.74
CA VAL A 39 -7.20 22.06 -28.69
C VAL A 39 -6.65 21.97 -27.27
N LEU A 40 -6.79 23.01 -26.45
CA LEU A 40 -6.34 23.00 -25.06
C LEU A 40 -7.17 22.05 -24.17
N LEU A 41 -8.45 21.83 -24.52
CA LEU A 41 -9.34 20.92 -23.82
C LEU A 41 -9.11 19.43 -24.16
N VAL A 42 -8.41 19.15 -25.24
CA VAL A 42 -8.12 17.77 -25.71
C VAL A 42 -6.74 17.28 -25.25
N VAL A 43 -5.95 18.10 -24.56
CA VAL A 43 -4.74 17.60 -23.91
C VAL A 43 -5.18 16.59 -22.88
N PRO A 44 -4.99 15.26 -23.08
CA PRO A 44 -5.28 14.30 -22.03
C PRO A 44 -4.39 14.71 -20.86
N LEU A 45 -5.00 15.08 -19.74
CA LEU A 45 -4.29 15.06 -18.46
C LEU A 45 -3.86 13.60 -18.32
N SER A 46 -2.64 13.31 -18.74
CA SER A 46 -1.99 12.05 -18.39
C SER A 46 -1.94 12.08 -16.87
N THR A 47 -2.99 11.58 -16.24
CA THR A 47 -2.97 11.25 -14.82
C THR A 47 -1.74 10.38 -14.68
N LEU A 48 -0.70 10.94 -14.09
CA LEU A 48 0.47 10.18 -13.64
C LEU A 48 -0.12 9.11 -12.72
N ALA A 49 -0.40 7.94 -13.29
CA ALA A 49 -0.92 6.82 -12.55
C ALA A 49 0.15 6.50 -11.50
N GLN A 50 -0.10 6.90 -10.26
CA GLN A 50 0.80 6.60 -9.17
C GLN A 50 0.94 5.07 -9.12
N PRO A 51 2.17 4.55 -9.04
CA PRO A 51 2.37 3.11 -8.95
C PRO A 51 1.57 2.59 -7.75
N LYS A 52 0.81 1.52 -7.97
CA LYS A 52 0.02 0.90 -6.91
C LYS A 52 0.92 0.54 -5.73
N PRO A 53 0.52 0.84 -4.49
CA PRO A 53 1.34 0.53 -3.33
C PRO A 53 1.47 -0.98 -3.11
N ILE A 54 2.64 -1.41 -2.70
CA ILE A 54 2.87 -2.76 -2.19
C ILE A 54 2.34 -2.83 -0.76
N ARG A 55 1.57 -3.85 -0.44
CA ARG A 55 1.01 -4.09 0.89
C ARG A 55 1.74 -5.21 1.60
N LEU A 56 2.31 -4.91 2.76
CA LEU A 56 2.88 -5.88 3.67
C LEU A 56 1.89 -6.17 4.80
N VAL A 57 1.22 -7.30 4.72
CA VAL A 57 0.21 -7.70 5.72
C VAL A 57 0.90 -8.42 6.88
N VAL A 58 0.76 -7.88 8.09
CA VAL A 58 1.37 -8.38 9.32
C VAL A 58 0.30 -8.97 10.23
N GLY A 59 0.41 -10.25 10.59
CA GLY A 59 -0.57 -10.96 11.42
C GLY A 59 -0.48 -10.70 12.93
N PHE A 60 0.26 -9.68 13.34
CA PHE A 60 0.54 -9.36 14.74
C PHE A 60 0.26 -7.88 15.04
N PRO A 61 0.01 -7.54 16.32
CA PRO A 61 -0.24 -6.17 16.72
C PRO A 61 0.91 -5.24 16.35
N PRO A 62 0.63 -3.96 16.08
CA PRO A 62 1.66 -2.96 15.83
C PRO A 62 2.60 -2.81 17.04
N GLY A 63 3.87 -2.55 16.77
CA GLY A 63 4.92 -2.42 17.79
C GLY A 63 5.54 -3.74 18.28
N GLY A 64 5.11 -4.89 17.77
CA GLY A 64 5.78 -6.17 17.99
C GLY A 64 7.00 -6.35 17.10
N ALA A 65 7.79 -7.42 17.35
CA ALA A 65 9.01 -7.70 16.57
C ALA A 65 8.75 -7.83 15.07
N THR A 66 7.69 -8.55 14.69
CA THR A 66 7.32 -8.72 13.29
C THR A 66 6.93 -7.40 12.62
N ASP A 67 6.20 -6.53 13.33
CA ASP A 67 5.82 -5.21 12.83
C ASP A 67 7.06 -4.30 12.67
N ALA A 68 7.97 -4.32 13.65
CA ALA A 68 9.21 -3.55 13.57
C ALA A 68 10.07 -3.94 12.36
N ILE A 69 10.17 -5.24 12.08
CA ILE A 69 10.89 -5.76 10.91
C ILE A 69 10.15 -5.33 9.62
N ALA A 70 8.84 -5.49 9.55
CA ALA A 70 8.05 -5.10 8.38
C ALA A 70 8.20 -3.61 8.07
N ARG A 71 8.21 -2.75 9.09
CA ARG A 71 8.41 -1.29 8.91
C ARG A 71 9.83 -0.96 8.48
N ALA A 72 10.84 -1.62 9.05
CA ALA A 72 12.24 -1.43 8.64
C ALA A 72 12.45 -1.79 7.16
N VAL A 73 11.77 -2.83 6.68
CA VAL A 73 11.75 -3.20 5.26
C VAL A 73 10.98 -2.18 4.44
N ALA A 74 9.80 -1.75 4.91
CA ALA A 74 8.95 -0.77 4.23
C ALA A 74 9.64 0.60 4.08
N ASP A 75 10.53 0.97 4.99
CA ASP A 75 11.30 2.22 4.93
C ASP A 75 12.41 2.18 3.88
N LYS A 76 12.99 1.02 3.59
CA LYS A 76 14.13 0.87 2.68
C LYS A 76 13.76 0.48 1.26
N LEU A 77 12.78 -0.38 1.09
CA LEU A 77 12.36 -0.91 -0.19
C LEU A 77 11.84 0.13 -1.20
N PRO A 78 11.14 1.21 -0.81
CA PRO A 78 10.65 2.21 -1.77
C PRO A 78 11.76 2.85 -2.59
N SER A 79 12.96 3.04 -2.02
CA SER A 79 14.11 3.60 -2.73
C SER A 79 14.65 2.69 -3.85
N VAL A 80 14.39 1.38 -3.75
CA VAL A 80 14.85 0.37 -4.72
C VAL A 80 13.77 0.07 -5.76
N LEU A 81 12.52 0.00 -5.31
CA LEU A 81 11.40 -0.43 -6.16
C LEU A 81 10.66 0.73 -6.83
N ASN A 82 10.93 1.98 -6.43
CA ASN A 82 10.18 3.17 -6.88
C ASN A 82 8.66 3.03 -6.68
N GLN A 83 8.25 2.28 -5.64
CA GLN A 83 6.85 2.04 -5.29
C GLN A 83 6.64 2.28 -3.80
N PRO A 84 5.52 2.92 -3.40
CA PRO A 84 5.18 3.08 -2.00
C PRO A 84 4.85 1.73 -1.37
N ILE A 85 5.24 1.54 -0.10
CA ILE A 85 4.96 0.33 0.65
C ILE A 85 4.12 0.67 1.88
N ILE A 86 3.06 -0.08 2.10
CA ILE A 86 2.13 0.10 3.21
C ILE A 86 2.18 -1.14 4.10
N VAL A 87 2.38 -0.94 5.39
CA VAL A 87 2.28 -2.01 6.40
C VAL A 87 0.86 -2.04 6.95
N ASP A 88 0.18 -3.17 6.77
CA ASP A 88 -1.20 -3.40 7.19
C ASP A 88 -1.24 -4.46 8.30
N ASN A 89 -1.50 -4.05 9.53
CA ASN A 89 -1.57 -4.96 10.67
C ASN A 89 -2.96 -5.59 10.80
N LYS A 90 -3.04 -6.92 10.67
CA LYS A 90 -4.26 -7.71 10.86
C LYS A 90 -4.04 -8.77 11.95
N PRO A 91 -4.00 -8.35 13.22
CA PRO A 91 -3.77 -9.28 14.32
C PRO A 91 -4.96 -10.20 14.51
N GLY A 92 -4.69 -11.45 14.88
CA GLY A 92 -5.70 -12.40 15.30
C GLY A 92 -5.34 -13.84 14.99
N VAL A 93 -5.72 -14.71 15.89
CA VAL A 93 -5.60 -16.18 15.82
C VAL A 93 -4.20 -16.64 15.36
N GLY A 94 -3.13 -16.06 15.96
CA GLY A 94 -1.75 -16.42 15.60
C GLY A 94 -1.35 -16.07 14.16
N GLY A 95 -1.95 -15.03 13.56
CA GLY A 95 -1.66 -14.58 12.19
C GLY A 95 -2.56 -15.19 11.10
N ARG A 96 -3.56 -16.01 11.46
CA ARG A 96 -4.48 -16.62 10.48
C ARG A 96 -5.28 -15.58 9.71
N LEU A 97 -5.78 -14.53 10.38
CA LEU A 97 -6.53 -13.47 9.73
C LEU A 97 -5.70 -12.74 8.65
N ALA A 98 -4.41 -12.58 8.89
CA ALA A 98 -3.50 -12.03 7.88
C ALA A 98 -3.36 -12.97 6.68
N ALA A 99 -3.17 -14.28 6.94
CA ALA A 99 -3.07 -15.29 5.90
C ALA A 99 -4.34 -15.33 5.03
N ASP A 100 -5.51 -15.40 5.64
CA ASP A 100 -6.80 -15.38 4.94
C ASP A 100 -6.97 -14.10 4.10
N SER A 101 -6.53 -12.97 4.62
CA SER A 101 -6.58 -11.69 3.91
C SER A 101 -5.67 -11.64 2.68
N VAL A 102 -4.49 -12.26 2.75
CA VAL A 102 -3.56 -12.32 1.62
C VAL A 102 -4.08 -13.26 0.54
N LEU A 103 -4.66 -14.39 0.93
CA LEU A 103 -5.26 -15.33 -0.01
C LEU A 103 -6.51 -14.77 -0.71
N ALA A 104 -7.26 -13.91 -0.03
CA ALA A 104 -8.40 -13.21 -0.62
C ALA A 104 -8.00 -12.01 -1.50
N ALA A 105 -6.74 -11.58 -1.47
CA ALA A 105 -6.25 -10.48 -2.27
C ALA A 105 -6.04 -10.90 -3.73
N PRO A 106 -6.11 -9.96 -4.69
CA PRO A 106 -5.76 -10.26 -6.08
C PRO A 106 -4.32 -10.78 -6.19
N ALA A 107 -4.08 -11.76 -7.06
CA ALA A 107 -2.75 -12.29 -7.34
C ALA A 107 -1.96 -11.38 -8.30
N ASP A 108 -1.90 -10.09 -7.98
CA ASP A 108 -1.24 -9.06 -8.80
C ASP A 108 0.23 -8.81 -8.41
N GLY A 109 0.74 -9.59 -7.45
CA GLY A 109 2.11 -9.45 -6.96
C GLY A 109 2.33 -8.21 -6.08
N LEU A 110 1.28 -7.58 -5.55
CA LEU A 110 1.39 -6.37 -4.73
C LEU A 110 1.03 -6.61 -3.25
N THR A 111 0.58 -7.80 -2.88
CA THR A 111 0.21 -8.13 -1.51
C THR A 111 1.08 -9.26 -0.98
N TYR A 112 1.81 -8.99 0.09
CA TYR A 112 2.72 -9.95 0.72
C TYR A 112 2.39 -10.12 2.20
N MET A 113 2.57 -11.33 2.71
CA MET A 113 2.48 -11.61 4.13
C MET A 113 3.86 -11.54 4.78
N VAL A 114 3.97 -10.79 5.88
CA VAL A 114 5.15 -10.81 6.75
C VAL A 114 4.79 -11.56 8.03
N ALA A 115 5.37 -12.71 8.20
CA ALA A 115 5.08 -13.59 9.33
C ALA A 115 6.34 -14.30 9.83
N PRO A 116 6.43 -14.62 11.13
CA PRO A 116 7.42 -15.57 11.61
C PRO A 116 7.11 -16.96 11.04
N ASN A 117 8.13 -17.77 10.84
CA ASN A 117 8.00 -19.14 10.32
C ASN A 117 7.05 -20.02 11.13
N ALA A 118 6.88 -19.70 12.41
CA ALA A 118 5.93 -20.38 13.29
C ALA A 118 4.46 -20.29 12.78
N THR A 119 4.06 -19.17 12.16
CA THR A 119 2.69 -19.02 11.66
C THR A 119 2.36 -20.06 10.58
N PRO A 120 3.08 -20.16 9.47
CA PRO A 120 2.77 -21.15 8.44
C PRO A 120 2.99 -22.58 8.90
N THR A 121 3.98 -22.84 9.77
CA THR A 121 4.36 -24.19 10.18
C THR A 121 3.48 -24.74 11.31
N PHE A 122 3.39 -24.03 12.44
CA PHE A 122 2.62 -24.53 13.59
C PHE A 122 1.11 -24.48 13.36
N GLN A 123 0.62 -23.50 12.61
CA GLN A 123 -0.81 -23.43 12.29
C GLN A 123 -1.26 -24.68 11.52
N MET A 124 -0.48 -25.12 10.55
CA MET A 124 -0.76 -26.35 9.79
C MET A 124 -0.78 -27.61 10.66
N LEU A 125 0.11 -27.68 11.66
CA LEU A 125 0.22 -28.85 12.53
C LEU A 125 -0.90 -28.89 13.60
N LEU A 126 -1.19 -27.72 14.20
CA LEU A 126 -2.12 -27.63 15.34
C LEU A 126 -3.58 -27.48 14.92
N PHE A 127 -3.85 -26.88 13.77
CA PHE A 127 -5.21 -26.52 13.34
C PHE A 127 -5.56 -27.05 11.95
N LYS A 128 -4.99 -28.20 11.57
CA LYS A 128 -5.13 -28.81 10.24
C LYS A 128 -6.58 -28.82 9.72
N ASP A 129 -7.53 -29.18 10.59
CA ASP A 129 -8.95 -29.33 10.23
C ASP A 129 -9.72 -28.00 10.24
N GLN A 130 -9.12 -26.93 10.74
CA GLN A 130 -9.75 -25.59 10.85
C GLN A 130 -9.17 -24.59 9.84
N LEU A 131 -8.07 -24.93 9.15
CA LEU A 131 -7.46 -24.05 8.16
C LEU A 131 -8.11 -24.26 6.80
N LYS A 132 -8.38 -23.14 6.14
CA LYS A 132 -8.89 -23.11 4.75
C LYS A 132 -7.77 -23.13 3.73
N TRP A 133 -6.51 -23.14 4.15
CA TRP A 133 -5.34 -23.02 3.30
C TRP A 133 -4.23 -24.00 3.73
N ASN A 134 -3.34 -24.27 2.79
CA ASN A 134 -2.17 -25.09 2.99
C ASN A 134 -0.91 -24.25 2.76
N SER A 135 -0.06 -24.09 3.77
CA SER A 135 1.13 -23.25 3.69
C SER A 135 2.08 -23.62 2.56
N LEU A 136 2.15 -24.89 2.21
CA LEU A 136 3.07 -25.38 1.18
C LEU A 136 2.52 -25.28 -0.24
N LYS A 137 1.21 -25.11 -0.40
CA LYS A 137 0.55 -25.06 -1.70
C LYS A 137 0.09 -23.66 -2.07
N ASP A 138 -0.41 -22.91 -1.08
CA ASP A 138 -1.10 -21.66 -1.29
C ASP A 138 -0.21 -20.44 -1.09
N PHE A 139 0.99 -20.62 -0.48
CA PHE A 139 1.96 -19.56 -0.27
C PHE A 139 3.30 -19.91 -0.91
N VAL A 140 3.89 -18.91 -1.57
CA VAL A 140 5.25 -19.00 -2.11
C VAL A 140 6.17 -18.16 -1.24
N PRO A 141 7.20 -18.75 -0.58
CA PRO A 141 8.17 -17.98 0.18
C PRO A 141 9.01 -17.11 -0.77
N VAL A 142 9.11 -15.82 -0.46
CA VAL A 142 9.86 -14.85 -1.28
C VAL A 142 11.25 -14.61 -0.70
N ALA A 143 11.33 -14.23 0.57
CA ALA A 143 12.60 -13.94 1.23
C ALA A 143 12.49 -14.09 2.75
N SER A 144 13.64 -14.34 3.39
CA SER A 144 13.81 -14.27 4.83
C SER A 144 14.59 -12.99 5.17
N PHE A 145 13.99 -12.08 5.96
CA PHE A 145 14.63 -10.79 6.28
C PHE A 145 15.36 -10.78 7.61
N ALA A 146 14.94 -11.61 8.55
CA ALA A 146 15.47 -11.59 9.91
C ALA A 146 15.40 -12.96 10.58
N SER A 147 16.33 -13.18 11.47
CA SER A 147 16.33 -14.30 12.41
C SER A 147 16.52 -13.74 13.82
N TYR A 148 15.72 -14.21 14.76
CA TYR A 148 15.83 -13.81 16.14
C TYR A 148 15.70 -15.04 17.06
N PRO A 149 16.51 -15.11 18.13
CA PRO A 149 16.39 -16.18 19.09
C PRO A 149 15.15 -16.00 19.97
N LEU A 150 14.48 -17.10 20.29
CA LEU A 150 13.45 -17.13 21.30
C LEU A 150 14.09 -17.57 22.61
N GLY A 151 13.80 -16.84 23.68
CA GLY A 151 14.24 -17.16 25.03
C GLY A 151 13.03 -17.46 25.93
N MET A 152 13.20 -18.35 26.88
CA MET A 152 12.24 -18.60 27.94
C MET A 152 12.76 -17.97 29.24
N GLY A 153 11.97 -17.10 29.82
CA GLY A 153 12.24 -16.53 31.14
C GLY A 153 11.29 -17.13 32.17
N VAL A 154 11.80 -17.42 33.34
CA VAL A 154 11.01 -17.88 34.48
C VAL A 154 11.22 -16.92 35.66
N ALA A 155 10.23 -16.85 36.55
CA ALA A 155 10.34 -16.02 37.75
C ALA A 155 11.49 -16.54 38.64
N THR A 156 12.31 -15.65 39.14
CA THR A 156 13.45 -15.99 40.03
C THR A 156 12.99 -16.67 41.32
N THR A 157 11.77 -16.41 41.75
CA THR A 157 11.13 -17.05 42.91
C THR A 157 10.95 -18.54 42.76
N LEU A 158 11.01 -19.09 41.54
CA LEU A 158 10.92 -20.55 41.31
C LEU A 158 12.20 -21.31 41.67
N GLY A 159 13.30 -20.59 41.82
CA GLY A 159 14.58 -21.21 42.18
C GLY A 159 15.17 -22.15 41.14
N VAL A 160 14.67 -22.14 39.89
CA VAL A 160 15.14 -22.98 38.78
C VAL A 160 16.14 -22.22 37.94
N GLN A 161 17.24 -22.87 37.56
CA GLN A 161 18.32 -22.24 36.82
C GLN A 161 18.43 -22.70 35.36
N ASN A 162 17.85 -23.83 35.05
CA ASN A 162 17.89 -24.38 33.69
C ASN A 162 16.56 -25.02 33.29
N ALA A 163 16.44 -25.30 31.99
CA ALA A 163 15.20 -25.85 31.43
C ALA A 163 14.82 -27.22 31.99
N ARG A 164 15.81 -28.03 32.39
CA ARG A 164 15.56 -29.38 32.97
C ARG A 164 14.93 -29.25 34.34
N GLU A 165 15.47 -28.41 35.20
CA GLU A 165 14.92 -28.10 36.52
C GLU A 165 13.51 -27.52 36.43
N PHE A 166 13.28 -26.67 35.44
CA PHE A 166 11.94 -26.11 35.18
C PHE A 166 10.95 -27.20 34.79
N VAL A 167 11.30 -28.14 33.91
CA VAL A 167 10.44 -29.27 33.54
C VAL A 167 10.11 -30.15 34.76
N GLU A 168 11.09 -30.40 35.63
CA GLU A 168 10.88 -31.14 36.87
C GLU A 168 9.94 -30.40 37.85
N TRP A 169 10.15 -29.10 37.94
CA TRP A 169 9.26 -28.24 38.74
C TRP A 169 7.81 -28.31 38.28
N VAL A 170 7.58 -28.18 36.95
CA VAL A 170 6.25 -28.27 36.33
C VAL A 170 5.62 -29.65 36.63
N LYS A 171 6.38 -30.73 36.49
CA LYS A 171 5.88 -32.07 36.80
C LYS A 171 5.47 -32.25 38.28
N ARG A 172 6.14 -31.55 39.19
CA ARG A 172 5.80 -31.58 40.64
C ARG A 172 4.64 -30.66 41.03
N ASN A 173 4.32 -29.68 40.17
CA ASN A 173 3.32 -28.65 40.42
C ASN A 173 2.31 -28.54 39.25
N PRO A 174 1.51 -29.60 39.00
CA PRO A 174 0.55 -29.60 37.93
C PRO A 174 -0.50 -28.48 38.12
N GLY A 175 -0.78 -27.71 37.08
CA GLY A 175 -1.76 -26.63 37.09
C GLY A 175 -1.24 -25.26 37.62
N LYS A 176 0.03 -25.18 38.04
CA LYS A 176 0.66 -23.90 38.42
C LYS A 176 1.56 -23.32 37.32
N ASP A 177 1.61 -23.98 36.18
CA ASP A 177 2.45 -23.63 35.02
C ASP A 177 1.72 -22.67 34.08
N THR A 178 1.78 -21.40 34.37
CA THR A 178 1.29 -20.39 33.41
C THR A 178 2.44 -19.87 32.56
N LEU A 179 2.41 -20.18 31.27
CA LEU A 179 3.35 -19.64 30.30
C LEU A 179 2.88 -18.27 29.82
N ALA A 180 3.62 -17.23 30.19
CA ALA A 180 3.41 -15.89 29.62
C ALA A 180 4.39 -15.64 28.48
N SER A 181 3.88 -15.32 27.31
CA SER A 181 4.70 -14.87 26.17
C SER A 181 5.02 -13.40 26.33
N CYS A 182 6.28 -13.08 26.63
CA CYS A 182 6.77 -11.70 26.70
C CYS A 182 7.39 -11.28 25.37
N THR A 183 6.89 -10.21 24.77
CA THR A 183 7.57 -9.53 23.67
C THR A 183 8.65 -8.58 24.23
N PRO A 184 9.75 -8.34 23.50
CA PRO A 184 10.92 -7.57 24.02
C PRO A 184 10.64 -6.17 24.55
N ARG A 185 9.49 -5.58 24.27
CA ARG A 185 9.11 -4.24 24.73
C ARG A 185 8.44 -4.19 26.10
N LYS A 186 8.03 -5.32 26.68
CA LYS A 186 7.42 -5.37 28.01
C LYS A 186 8.09 -6.47 28.83
N TRP A 187 9.21 -6.16 29.41
CA TRP A 187 9.82 -6.96 30.50
C TRP A 187 8.98 -7.02 31.77
N PHE A 188 7.80 -6.42 31.71
CA PHE A 188 6.84 -6.43 32.82
C PHE A 188 5.77 -7.47 32.51
N CYS A 189 6.00 -8.72 32.91
CA CYS A 189 4.92 -9.67 33.09
C CYS A 189 4.10 -9.20 34.29
N PRO A 190 2.79 -8.90 34.15
CA PRO A 190 1.98 -8.66 35.32
C PRO A 190 2.04 -9.89 36.23
N PRO A 191 2.03 -9.74 37.56
CA PRO A 191 1.93 -10.88 38.46
C PRO A 191 0.65 -11.64 38.12
N VAL A 192 0.79 -12.94 37.93
CA VAL A 192 -0.34 -13.84 37.75
C VAL A 192 -1.16 -13.77 39.05
N PRO A 193 -2.45 -13.41 39.03
CA PRO A 193 -3.27 -13.48 40.22
C PRO A 193 -3.34 -14.93 40.65
N GLY A 194 -2.98 -15.18 41.92
CA GLY A 194 -3.01 -16.50 42.56
C GLY A 194 -4.44 -16.99 42.79
#